data_4d7abe2e22133432e22a71b3b81b9da5
#
_entry.id   4d7abe2e22133432e22a71b3b81b9da5
#
_cell.length_a   1.000
_cell.length_b   1.000
_cell.length_c   1.000
_cell.angle_alpha   90.00
_cell.angle_beta   90.00
_cell.angle_gamma   90.00
#
_symmetry.space_group_name_H-M   'P 1'
#
loop_
_entity.id
_entity.type
_entity.pdbx_description
1 polymer ?
#
loop_
_entity_poly.entity_id
_entity_poly.type
_entity_poly.pdbx_seq_one_letter_code
_entity_poly.pdbx_strand_id
1 'polypeptide(L)'
;GLVVEVPLRRRVFVPITRVTSIESGTVVITGLLNMRRYETRSGEVLVLGDMLDRSITLIASDEVVTVEDMGMEQNQSGDWLINKVHIMRPSHGFRRKGATSTVSWEEVVGFAHTEHNQGVANLLLTLANLRAADLATVLQDLPPKRRVEVAGALADERLADVLEEMDENARVSLLAELEGERAADVLGEMDPDDAADLLREIGQERAEALIELMEPEVAEDVLRLMNYEDYSAGGMMTTEPIVMSADYSVADALAAVRQQEISPALASQIFIARQPLETPTGRFIGTVHYQRLLREPPSTLLGSIVDTHSRGVTPDASLHEVSSHLASYNMLSLPVVDANNRLLGAI
;
A
#
# COMPACT_ATOMS: atom_id res chain seq x y z
N GLY A 1 8.11 -7.43 -4.46
CA GLY A 1 8.30 -6.50 -5.58
C GLY A 1 9.36 -6.98 -6.57
N LEU A 2 9.58 -6.21 -7.61
CA LEU A 2 10.59 -6.49 -8.62
C LEU A 2 11.72 -5.47 -8.52
N VAL A 3 12.98 -5.92 -8.61
CA VAL A 3 14.13 -5.05 -8.79
C VAL A 3 14.51 -5.06 -10.27
N VAL A 4 14.34 -3.91 -10.93
CA VAL A 4 14.53 -3.77 -12.38
C VAL A 4 15.79 -2.97 -12.66
N GLU A 5 16.62 -3.44 -13.60
CA GLU A 5 17.76 -2.68 -14.07
C GLU A 5 17.35 -1.76 -15.23
N VAL A 6 17.43 -0.46 -15.02
CA VAL A 6 17.14 0.57 -16.04
C VAL A 6 18.43 1.05 -16.72
N PRO A 7 18.35 1.80 -17.83
CA PRO A 7 19.53 2.34 -18.51
C PRO A 7 20.53 2.99 -17.56
N LEU A 8 21.83 2.86 -17.84
CA LEU A 8 22.96 3.25 -16.99
C LEU A 8 23.23 2.28 -15.81
N ARG A 9 22.71 1.04 -15.86
CA ARG A 9 22.90 0.00 -14.83
C ARG A 9 22.38 0.41 -13.45
N ARG A 10 21.38 1.26 -13.41
CA ARG A 10 20.72 1.64 -12.18
C ARG A 10 19.63 0.65 -11.87
N ARG A 11 19.60 0.11 -10.66
CA ARG A 11 18.53 -0.75 -10.17
C ARG A 11 17.50 0.10 -9.47
N VAL A 12 16.22 -0.14 -9.76
CA VAL A 12 15.08 0.54 -9.14
C VAL A 12 14.08 -0.51 -8.66
N PHE A 13 13.39 -0.24 -7.57
CA PHE A 13 12.35 -1.10 -7.04
C PHE A 13 11.00 -0.77 -7.69
N VAL A 14 10.26 -1.82 -8.03
CA VAL A 14 8.89 -1.73 -8.56
C VAL A 14 8.00 -2.56 -7.63
N PRO A 15 7.09 -1.93 -6.89
CA PRO A 15 6.10 -2.63 -6.08
C PRO A 15 5.31 -3.63 -6.93
N ILE A 16 5.01 -4.80 -6.37
CA ILE A 16 4.28 -5.84 -7.11
C ILE A 16 2.85 -5.40 -7.44
N THR A 17 2.27 -4.54 -6.63
CA THR A 17 0.95 -3.92 -6.81
C THR A 17 0.85 -3.09 -8.08
N ARG A 18 1.97 -2.50 -8.53
CA ARG A 18 2.03 -1.75 -9.79
C ARG A 18 2.25 -2.64 -11.03
N VAL A 19 2.43 -3.93 -10.85
CA VAL A 19 2.63 -4.89 -11.95
C VAL A 19 1.28 -5.41 -12.44
N THR A 20 0.90 -5.03 -13.65
CA THR A 20 -0.38 -5.43 -14.26
C THR A 20 -0.30 -6.72 -15.06
N SER A 21 0.84 -7.02 -15.67
CA SER A 21 1.08 -8.31 -16.31
C SER A 21 2.57 -8.63 -16.38
N ILE A 22 2.88 -9.93 -16.29
CA ILE A 22 4.21 -10.49 -16.51
C ILE A 22 4.08 -11.48 -17.67
N GLU A 23 4.65 -11.12 -18.81
CA GLU A 23 4.70 -11.98 -20.00
C GLU A 23 6.15 -12.32 -20.33
N SER A 24 6.38 -13.31 -21.21
CA SER A 24 7.73 -13.73 -21.58
C SER A 24 8.58 -12.54 -22.07
N GLY A 25 9.46 -12.06 -21.22
CA GLY A 25 10.41 -10.98 -21.51
C GLY A 25 9.87 -9.55 -21.34
N THR A 26 8.65 -9.37 -20.83
CA THR A 26 8.06 -8.05 -20.63
C THR A 26 7.27 -7.99 -19.32
N VAL A 27 7.48 -6.93 -18.57
CA VAL A 27 6.68 -6.61 -17.38
C VAL A 27 5.96 -5.29 -17.66
N VAL A 28 4.63 -5.31 -17.56
CA VAL A 28 3.81 -4.11 -17.73
C VAL A 28 3.45 -3.57 -16.35
N ILE A 29 3.71 -2.29 -16.13
CA ILE A 29 3.45 -1.60 -14.86
C ILE A 29 2.53 -0.41 -15.09
N THR A 30 1.78 -0.03 -14.06
CA THR A 30 0.96 1.18 -14.01
C THR A 30 1.59 2.23 -13.10
N GLY A 31 1.34 3.51 -13.41
CA GLY A 31 1.82 4.63 -12.63
C GLY A 31 3.27 5.05 -12.90
N LEU A 32 3.75 6.02 -12.14
CA LEU A 32 5.11 6.54 -12.22
C LEU A 32 6.08 5.62 -11.47
N LEU A 33 7.27 5.44 -12.06
CA LEU A 33 8.32 4.61 -11.48
C LEU A 33 9.17 5.48 -10.56
N ASN A 34 9.31 5.07 -9.31
CA ASN A 34 10.30 5.66 -8.43
C ASN A 34 11.70 5.36 -8.98
N MET A 35 12.41 6.40 -9.41
CA MET A 35 13.74 6.27 -10.02
C MET A 35 14.88 6.31 -8.99
N ARG A 36 14.59 6.23 -7.67
CA ARG A 36 15.62 6.08 -6.64
C ARG A 36 16.41 4.79 -6.87
N ARG A 37 17.69 4.82 -6.53
CA ARG A 37 18.53 3.63 -6.60
C ARG A 37 18.07 2.64 -5.54
N TYR A 38 17.75 1.42 -5.98
CA TYR A 38 17.46 0.33 -5.05
C TYR A 38 18.70 -0.03 -4.23
N GLU A 39 18.53 -0.12 -2.93
CA GLU A 39 19.49 -0.64 -1.97
C GLU A 39 18.81 -1.76 -1.18
N THR A 40 19.46 -2.91 -1.07
CA THR A 40 18.89 -4.07 -0.35
C THR A 40 18.79 -3.74 1.13
N ARG A 41 17.59 -3.85 1.68
CA ARG A 41 17.31 -3.58 3.10
C ARG A 41 17.66 -4.79 3.97
N SER A 42 17.80 -4.56 5.27
CA SER A 42 18.00 -5.63 6.24
C SER A 42 16.78 -6.56 6.24
N GLY A 43 16.99 -7.84 5.91
CA GLY A 43 15.92 -8.83 5.81
C GLY A 43 15.40 -9.08 4.40
N GLU A 44 15.66 -8.21 3.44
CA GLU A 44 15.33 -8.46 2.04
C GLU A 44 16.30 -9.45 1.41
N VAL A 45 15.77 -10.35 0.59
CA VAL A 45 16.52 -11.37 -0.14
C VAL A 45 16.14 -11.31 -1.60
N LEU A 46 17.14 -11.16 -2.47
CA LEU A 46 16.91 -11.21 -3.92
C LEU A 46 16.80 -12.66 -4.38
N VAL A 47 15.61 -13.10 -4.83
CA VAL A 47 15.37 -14.47 -5.27
C VAL A 47 16.42 -14.92 -6.31
N LEU A 48 16.60 -14.11 -7.37
CA LEU A 48 17.56 -14.42 -8.43
C LEU A 48 19.04 -14.29 -8.01
N GLY A 49 19.33 -13.41 -7.05
CA GLY A 49 20.71 -13.14 -6.63
C GLY A 49 21.16 -13.98 -5.43
N ASP A 50 20.22 -14.26 -4.52
CA ASP A 50 20.58 -14.79 -3.21
C ASP A 50 20.03 -16.19 -2.93
N MET A 51 19.01 -16.64 -3.67
CA MET A 51 18.35 -17.93 -3.44
C MET A 51 18.65 -18.98 -4.51
N LEU A 52 18.81 -18.57 -5.77
CA LEU A 52 19.19 -19.52 -6.83
C LEU A 52 20.64 -19.99 -6.66
N ASP A 53 20.94 -21.19 -7.14
CA ASP A 53 22.22 -21.87 -7.03
C ASP A 53 22.71 -22.13 -5.59
N ARG A 54 21.86 -21.87 -4.59
CA ARG A 54 22.19 -22.21 -3.19
C ARG A 54 22.00 -23.68 -2.88
N SER A 55 22.85 -24.16 -1.98
CA SER A 55 22.68 -25.48 -1.34
C SER A 55 21.74 -25.33 -0.14
N ILE A 56 20.69 -26.12 -0.11
CA ILE A 56 19.70 -26.21 0.95
C ILE A 56 19.51 -27.66 1.37
N THR A 57 18.87 -27.88 2.52
CA THR A 57 18.66 -29.23 3.06
C THR A 57 17.16 -29.56 3.04
N LEU A 58 16.83 -30.77 2.58
CA LEU A 58 15.47 -31.32 2.67
C LEU A 58 15.22 -31.83 4.10
N ILE A 59 14.14 -31.36 4.73
CA ILE A 59 13.77 -31.72 6.12
C ILE A 59 13.52 -33.24 6.27
N ALA A 60 12.87 -33.85 5.28
CA ALA A 60 12.46 -35.25 5.37
C ALA A 60 13.62 -36.26 5.20
N SER A 61 14.67 -35.87 4.49
CA SER A 61 15.77 -36.80 4.14
C SER A 61 17.15 -36.35 4.61
N ASP A 62 17.26 -35.16 5.15
CA ASP A 62 18.53 -34.49 5.52
C ASP A 62 19.51 -34.39 4.33
N GLU A 63 18.98 -34.45 3.11
CA GLU A 63 19.73 -34.41 1.85
C GLU A 63 20.03 -32.98 1.46
N VAL A 64 21.29 -32.67 1.13
CA VAL A 64 21.68 -31.35 0.61
C VAL A 64 21.43 -31.32 -0.90
N VAL A 65 20.68 -30.35 -1.35
CA VAL A 65 20.28 -30.17 -2.75
C VAL A 65 20.51 -28.71 -3.19
N THR A 66 20.58 -28.49 -4.50
CA THR A 66 20.81 -27.15 -5.06
C THR A 66 19.48 -26.58 -5.59
N VAL A 67 19.22 -25.32 -5.33
CA VAL A 67 18.04 -24.60 -5.84
C VAL A 67 18.28 -24.20 -7.29
N GLU A 68 17.44 -24.66 -8.20
CA GLU A 68 17.47 -24.27 -9.62
C GLU A 68 16.47 -23.16 -9.96
N ASP A 69 15.29 -23.19 -9.31
CA ASP A 69 14.23 -22.19 -9.56
C ASP A 69 13.26 -22.11 -8.39
N MET A 70 12.45 -21.07 -8.35
CA MET A 70 11.46 -20.78 -7.32
C MET A 70 10.07 -20.54 -7.91
N GLY A 71 9.05 -21.22 -7.38
CA GLY A 71 7.67 -21.03 -7.74
C GLY A 71 6.98 -20.07 -6.79
N MET A 72 6.29 -19.07 -7.36
CA MET A 72 5.47 -18.12 -6.61
C MET A 72 4.01 -18.26 -7.01
N GLU A 73 3.12 -18.17 -6.06
CA GLU A 73 1.67 -18.12 -6.26
C GLU A 73 1.08 -16.92 -5.55
N GLN A 74 0.09 -16.31 -6.18
CA GLN A 74 -0.65 -15.21 -5.57
C GLN A 74 -1.69 -15.77 -4.60
N ASN A 75 -1.70 -15.27 -3.36
CA ASN A 75 -2.71 -15.64 -2.37
C ASN A 75 -4.05 -14.92 -2.64
N GLN A 76 -5.04 -15.16 -1.79
CA GLN A 76 -6.37 -14.53 -1.91
C GLN A 76 -6.35 -13.02 -1.63
N SER A 77 -5.34 -12.54 -0.93
CA SER A 77 -5.11 -11.11 -0.63
C SER A 77 -4.37 -10.37 -1.74
N GLY A 78 -3.91 -11.07 -2.79
CA GLY A 78 -3.13 -10.47 -3.87
C GLY A 78 -1.61 -10.56 -3.71
N ASP A 79 -1.12 -11.04 -2.56
CA ASP A 79 0.32 -11.16 -2.30
C ASP A 79 0.95 -12.33 -3.03
N TRP A 80 2.17 -12.12 -3.51
CA TRP A 80 2.97 -13.16 -4.14
C TRP A 80 3.83 -13.89 -3.10
N LEU A 81 3.53 -15.16 -2.86
CA LEU A 81 4.23 -16.01 -1.91
C LEU A 81 5.07 -17.04 -2.66
N ILE A 82 6.31 -17.24 -2.19
CA ILE A 82 7.15 -18.36 -2.64
C ILE A 82 6.63 -19.61 -1.90
N ASN A 83 6.06 -20.56 -2.64
CA ASN A 83 5.50 -21.78 -2.07
C ASN A 83 6.15 -23.05 -2.61
N LYS A 84 6.92 -22.96 -3.69
CA LYS A 84 7.60 -24.08 -4.32
C LYS A 84 9.07 -23.79 -4.57
N VAL A 85 9.91 -24.80 -4.41
CA VAL A 85 11.33 -24.74 -4.71
C VAL A 85 11.65 -25.85 -5.71
N HIS A 86 12.19 -25.48 -6.87
CA HIS A 86 12.70 -26.44 -7.83
C HIS A 86 14.15 -26.75 -7.50
N ILE A 87 14.42 -28.00 -7.20
CA ILE A 87 15.72 -28.46 -6.67
C ILE A 87 16.39 -29.45 -7.60
N MET A 88 17.70 -29.43 -7.60
CA MET A 88 18.55 -30.45 -8.25
C MET A 88 19.31 -31.26 -7.18
N ARG A 89 19.16 -32.58 -7.22
CA ARG A 89 19.90 -33.51 -6.36
C ARG A 89 21.30 -33.68 -6.86
N PRO A 90 22.31 -33.88 -5.98
CA PRO A 90 23.68 -34.14 -6.39
C PRO A 90 23.75 -35.44 -7.21
N SER A 91 24.46 -35.38 -8.32
CA SER A 91 24.65 -36.55 -9.19
C SER A 91 25.84 -37.38 -8.71
N HIS A 92 25.64 -38.65 -8.47
CA HIS A 92 26.72 -39.63 -8.20
C HIS A 92 27.26 -40.21 -9.53
N GLY A 93 28.00 -39.40 -10.29
CA GLY A 93 28.67 -39.90 -11.51
C GLY A 93 29.07 -38.83 -12.50
N PHE A 94 30.17 -39.06 -13.20
CA PHE A 94 30.95 -38.09 -14.00
C PHE A 94 30.24 -37.47 -15.24
N ARG A 95 28.99 -37.80 -15.59
CA ARG A 95 28.32 -37.33 -16.82
C ARG A 95 26.78 -37.25 -16.79
N ARG A 96 26.13 -37.24 -15.66
CA ARG A 96 24.64 -37.05 -15.61
C ARG A 96 24.30 -35.80 -14.83
N LYS A 97 23.40 -34.95 -15.42
CA LYS A 97 22.71 -33.92 -14.63
C LYS A 97 21.96 -34.60 -13.49
N GLY A 98 21.99 -34.02 -12.30
CA GLY A 98 21.24 -34.51 -11.16
C GLY A 98 19.73 -34.57 -11.45
N ALA A 99 19.02 -35.42 -10.73
CA ALA A 99 17.57 -35.50 -10.83
C ALA A 99 16.97 -34.22 -10.26
N THR A 100 16.07 -33.59 -11.02
CA THR A 100 15.34 -32.39 -10.56
C THR A 100 13.97 -32.77 -10.03
N SER A 101 13.49 -32.07 -9.02
CA SER A 101 12.14 -32.21 -8.48
C SER A 101 11.69 -30.89 -7.89
N THR A 102 10.36 -30.73 -7.74
CA THR A 102 9.77 -29.58 -7.08
C THR A 102 9.29 -30.02 -5.71
N VAL A 103 9.64 -29.26 -4.68
CA VAL A 103 9.25 -29.48 -3.29
C VAL A 103 8.56 -28.24 -2.75
N SER A 104 7.78 -28.37 -1.68
CA SER A 104 7.18 -27.24 -1.01
C SER A 104 8.22 -26.44 -0.24
N TRP A 105 7.98 -25.13 -0.09
CA TRP A 105 8.83 -24.25 0.71
C TRP A 105 9.03 -24.78 2.15
N GLU A 106 7.99 -25.39 2.71
CA GLU A 106 7.97 -25.94 4.07
C GLU A 106 8.86 -27.19 4.23
N GLU A 107 9.25 -27.86 3.13
CA GLU A 107 10.04 -29.08 3.14
C GLU A 107 11.56 -28.81 3.09
N VAL A 108 11.96 -27.54 3.07
CA VAL A 108 13.37 -27.16 2.89
C VAL A 108 13.85 -26.22 4.00
N VAL A 109 15.13 -26.33 4.35
CA VAL A 109 15.84 -25.43 5.27
C VAL A 109 17.19 -25.02 4.67
N GLY A 110 17.70 -23.85 5.09
CA GLY A 110 19.03 -23.38 4.65
C GLY A 110 19.01 -22.09 3.81
N PHE A 111 17.84 -21.48 3.61
CA PHE A 111 17.76 -20.14 3.00
C PHE A 111 18.12 -19.01 3.97
N ALA A 112 18.02 -19.24 5.27
CA ALA A 112 18.26 -18.23 6.27
C ALA A 112 19.73 -18.09 6.64
N HIS A 113 20.22 -16.87 6.66
CA HIS A 113 21.53 -16.52 7.24
C HIS A 113 21.53 -16.54 8.78
N THR A 114 20.37 -16.74 9.42
CA THR A 114 20.24 -16.83 10.89
C THR A 114 18.98 -17.62 11.27
N GLU A 115 19.08 -18.50 12.27
CA GLU A 115 17.98 -19.26 12.86
C GLU A 115 16.82 -18.39 13.40
N HIS A 116 17.05 -17.08 13.50
CA HIS A 116 16.05 -16.07 13.95
C HIS A 116 14.94 -15.83 12.92
N ASN A 117 15.25 -15.91 11.63
CA ASN A 117 14.29 -15.56 10.56
C ASN A 117 13.25 -16.65 10.25
N GLN A 118 13.51 -17.92 10.56
CA GLN A 118 12.53 -19.00 10.35
C GLN A 118 11.27 -18.82 11.22
N GLY A 119 11.46 -18.37 12.47
CA GLY A 119 10.32 -18.09 13.35
C GLY A 119 9.45 -16.91 12.87
N VAL A 120 10.07 -15.92 12.26
CA VAL A 120 9.37 -14.75 11.67
C VAL A 120 8.66 -15.14 10.38
N ALA A 121 9.32 -15.89 9.48
CA ALA A 121 8.73 -16.32 8.22
C ALA A 121 7.48 -17.19 8.43
N ASN A 122 7.51 -18.14 9.36
CA ASN A 122 6.34 -18.96 9.71
C ASN A 122 5.22 -18.14 10.36
N LEU A 123 5.57 -17.15 11.18
CA LEU A 123 4.61 -16.23 11.76
C LEU A 123 3.98 -15.36 10.66
N LEU A 124 4.76 -14.80 9.75
CA LEU A 124 4.27 -14.02 8.62
C LEU A 124 3.30 -14.80 7.73
N LEU A 125 3.57 -16.09 7.44
CA LEU A 125 2.63 -16.95 6.72
C LEU A 125 1.29 -17.09 7.44
N THR A 126 1.32 -17.16 8.77
CA THR A 126 0.10 -17.21 9.61
C THR A 126 -0.64 -15.87 9.61
N LEU A 127 0.11 -14.77 9.59
CA LEU A 127 -0.39 -13.40 9.65
C LEU A 127 -0.80 -12.83 8.26
N ALA A 128 -0.35 -13.46 7.16
CA ALA A 128 -0.56 -12.97 5.79
C ALA A 128 -2.04 -12.80 5.40
N ASN A 129 -2.93 -13.61 5.99
CA ASN A 129 -4.36 -13.58 5.70
C ASN A 129 -5.19 -12.73 6.69
N LEU A 130 -4.56 -12.13 7.70
CA LEU A 130 -5.26 -11.25 8.64
C LEU A 130 -5.61 -9.93 7.97
N ARG A 131 -6.70 -9.30 8.41
CA ARG A 131 -6.98 -7.90 8.07
C ARG A 131 -6.00 -6.98 8.80
N ALA A 132 -5.82 -5.76 8.31
CA ALA A 132 -4.92 -4.78 8.93
C ALA A 132 -5.22 -4.58 10.43
N ALA A 133 -6.47 -4.37 10.80
CA ALA A 133 -6.92 -4.21 12.18
C ALA A 133 -6.63 -5.44 13.08
N ASP A 134 -6.82 -6.65 12.55
CA ASP A 134 -6.49 -7.89 13.29
C ASP A 134 -4.97 -8.02 13.48
N LEU A 135 -4.20 -7.67 12.43
CA LEU A 135 -2.74 -7.70 12.47
C LEU A 135 -2.18 -6.63 13.41
N ALA A 136 -2.77 -5.44 13.43
CA ALA A 136 -2.44 -4.37 14.37
C ALA A 136 -2.59 -4.85 15.83
N THR A 137 -3.71 -5.49 16.15
CA THR A 137 -3.95 -6.09 17.47
C THR A 137 -2.88 -7.13 17.83
N VAL A 138 -2.56 -8.03 16.89
CA VAL A 138 -1.52 -9.05 17.11
C VAL A 138 -0.15 -8.41 17.34
N LEU A 139 0.22 -7.40 16.55
CA LEU A 139 1.49 -6.70 16.72
C LEU A 139 1.57 -5.95 18.06
N GLN A 140 0.48 -5.35 18.52
CA GLN A 140 0.43 -4.68 19.82
C GLN A 140 0.68 -5.65 20.97
N ASP A 141 0.16 -6.87 20.87
CA ASP A 141 0.32 -7.93 21.90
C ASP A 141 1.72 -8.56 21.90
N LEU A 142 2.51 -8.37 20.85
CA LEU A 142 3.87 -8.90 20.78
C LEU A 142 4.84 -8.13 21.69
N PRO A 143 5.85 -8.81 22.29
CA PRO A 143 6.97 -8.14 22.92
C PRO A 143 7.68 -7.17 21.96
N PRO A 144 8.18 -6.01 22.42
CA PRO A 144 8.72 -4.94 21.56
C PRO A 144 9.71 -5.45 20.51
N LYS A 145 10.70 -6.25 20.92
CA LYS A 145 11.69 -6.81 20.00
C LYS A 145 11.07 -7.65 18.88
N ARG A 146 10.06 -8.46 19.22
CA ARG A 146 9.39 -9.33 18.26
C ARG A 146 8.48 -8.53 17.32
N ARG A 147 7.84 -7.47 17.84
CA ARG A 147 7.04 -6.52 17.05
C ARG A 147 7.87 -5.90 15.95
N VAL A 148 9.07 -5.37 16.28
CA VAL A 148 9.99 -4.78 15.31
C VAL A 148 10.46 -5.80 14.27
N GLU A 149 10.77 -7.04 14.68
CA GLU A 149 11.16 -8.12 13.77
C GLU A 149 10.06 -8.44 12.75
N VAL A 150 8.80 -8.53 13.20
CA VAL A 150 7.64 -8.81 12.34
C VAL A 150 7.34 -7.62 11.44
N ALA A 151 7.28 -6.40 12.00
CA ALA A 151 7.10 -5.17 11.24
C ALA A 151 8.21 -5.00 10.19
N GLY A 152 9.46 -5.34 10.57
CA GLY A 152 10.61 -5.33 9.68
C GLY A 152 10.49 -6.25 8.47
N ALA A 153 9.66 -7.27 8.54
CA ALA A 153 9.48 -8.27 7.50
C ALA A 153 8.18 -8.08 6.67
N LEU A 154 7.29 -7.15 7.07
CA LEU A 154 6.13 -6.75 6.27
C LEU A 154 6.54 -5.88 5.08
N ALA A 155 5.77 -5.91 3.99
CA ALA A 155 5.87 -4.92 2.92
C ALA A 155 5.43 -3.55 3.42
N ASP A 156 5.93 -2.47 2.84
CA ASP A 156 5.69 -1.11 3.32
C ASP A 156 4.21 -0.74 3.24
N GLU A 157 3.50 -1.05 2.15
CA GLU A 157 2.04 -0.87 2.01
C GLU A 157 1.27 -1.59 3.14
N ARG A 158 1.69 -2.84 3.43
CA ARG A 158 1.03 -3.63 4.47
C ARG A 158 1.31 -3.11 5.87
N LEU A 159 2.49 -2.56 6.09
CA LEU A 159 2.86 -1.94 7.36
C LEU A 159 2.16 -0.60 7.54
N ALA A 160 1.96 0.16 6.47
CA ALA A 160 1.15 1.37 6.44
C ALA A 160 -0.29 1.08 6.91
N ASP A 161 -1.01 0.16 6.23
CA ASP A 161 -2.35 -0.29 6.63
C ASP A 161 -2.45 -0.67 8.11
N VAL A 162 -1.39 -1.32 8.65
CA VAL A 162 -1.37 -1.77 10.04
C VAL A 162 -1.15 -0.61 11.00
N LEU A 163 -0.29 0.35 10.65
CA LEU A 163 -0.05 1.55 11.47
C LEU A 163 -1.29 2.44 11.58
N GLU A 164 -2.08 2.56 10.51
CA GLU A 164 -3.37 3.27 10.50
C GLU A 164 -4.37 2.70 11.51
N GLU A 165 -4.35 1.38 11.70
CA GLU A 165 -5.25 0.67 12.62
C GLU A 165 -4.70 0.54 14.06
N MET A 166 -3.47 1.00 14.32
CA MET A 166 -2.86 0.95 15.65
C MET A 166 -3.26 2.15 16.51
N ASP A 167 -3.23 1.96 17.84
CA ASP A 167 -3.34 3.10 18.75
C ASP A 167 -2.12 4.03 18.67
N GLU A 168 -2.32 5.32 19.00
CA GLU A 168 -1.34 6.41 18.89
C GLU A 168 0.03 6.03 19.50
N ASN A 169 0.06 5.52 20.72
CA ASN A 169 1.32 5.20 21.40
C ASN A 169 2.06 4.04 20.73
N ALA A 170 1.32 3.05 20.25
CA ALA A 170 1.89 1.86 19.62
C ALA A 170 2.44 2.19 18.23
N ARG A 171 1.72 2.98 17.41
CA ARG A 171 2.17 3.38 16.06
C ARG A 171 3.40 4.29 16.12
N VAL A 172 3.42 5.27 17.04
CA VAL A 172 4.59 6.14 17.25
C VAL A 172 5.80 5.33 17.70
N SER A 173 5.62 4.40 18.66
CA SER A 173 6.70 3.53 19.13
C SER A 173 7.25 2.65 18.02
N LEU A 174 6.38 2.07 17.18
CA LEU A 174 6.79 1.19 16.10
C LEU A 174 7.51 1.97 14.99
N LEU A 175 6.99 3.13 14.59
CA LEU A 175 7.64 4.00 13.61
C LEU A 175 9.01 4.47 14.11
N ALA A 176 9.15 4.67 15.44
CA ALA A 176 10.41 5.07 16.06
C ALA A 176 11.53 4.05 15.91
N GLU A 177 11.19 2.78 15.80
CA GLU A 177 12.14 1.65 15.67
C GLU A 177 12.53 1.35 14.22
N LEU A 178 11.85 1.97 13.24
CA LEU A 178 12.19 1.82 11.82
C LEU A 178 13.36 2.72 11.44
N GLU A 179 14.18 2.28 10.48
CA GLU A 179 15.19 3.12 9.85
C GLU A 179 14.51 4.28 9.10
N GLY A 180 15.13 5.47 9.10
CA GLY A 180 14.52 6.70 8.61
C GLY A 180 14.00 6.62 7.17
N GLU A 181 14.78 6.04 6.24
CA GLU A 181 14.33 5.87 4.86
C GLU A 181 13.09 4.97 4.77
N ARG A 182 13.09 3.87 5.51
CA ARG A 182 11.95 2.96 5.54
C ARG A 182 10.72 3.58 6.22
N ALA A 183 10.93 4.33 7.30
CA ALA A 183 9.83 5.05 7.95
C ALA A 183 9.17 6.05 6.99
N ALA A 184 9.97 6.74 6.17
CA ALA A 184 9.47 7.65 5.13
C ALA A 184 8.73 6.91 4.00
N ASP A 185 9.24 5.74 3.57
CA ASP A 185 8.57 4.92 2.57
C ASP A 185 7.21 4.39 3.07
N VAL A 186 7.14 3.93 4.33
CA VAL A 186 5.88 3.47 4.96
C VAL A 186 4.90 4.63 5.12
N LEU A 187 5.33 5.80 5.56
CA LEU A 187 4.50 7.00 5.61
C LEU A 187 3.99 7.42 4.22
N GLY A 188 4.79 7.16 3.18
CA GLY A 188 4.41 7.44 1.79
C GLY A 188 3.38 6.48 1.21
N GLU A 189 3.17 5.33 1.84
CA GLU A 189 2.14 4.34 1.45
C GLU A 189 0.88 4.46 2.33
N MET A 190 0.87 5.29 3.38
CA MET A 190 -0.31 5.58 4.20
C MET A 190 -1.28 6.52 3.48
N ASP A 191 -2.54 6.50 3.91
CA ASP A 191 -3.46 7.57 3.55
C ASP A 191 -2.89 8.93 4.04
N PRO A 192 -2.88 9.99 3.21
CA PRO A 192 -2.18 11.23 3.53
C PRO A 192 -2.61 11.91 4.84
N ASP A 193 -3.86 11.76 5.24
CA ASP A 193 -4.38 12.26 6.52
C ASP A 193 -3.84 11.47 7.71
N ASP A 194 -3.79 10.14 7.63
CA ASP A 194 -3.20 9.29 8.65
C ASP A 194 -1.69 9.52 8.79
N ALA A 195 -0.99 9.69 7.67
CA ALA A 195 0.44 10.07 7.66
C ALA A 195 0.67 11.43 8.33
N ALA A 196 -0.19 12.43 8.04
CA ALA A 196 -0.10 13.75 8.65
C ALA A 196 -0.34 13.69 10.17
N ASP A 197 -1.30 12.91 10.62
CA ASP A 197 -1.59 12.70 12.03
C ASP A 197 -0.42 12.04 12.75
N LEU A 198 0.12 10.97 12.20
CA LEU A 198 1.28 10.28 12.76
C LEU A 198 2.53 11.20 12.84
N LEU A 199 2.76 12.03 11.82
CA LEU A 199 3.86 12.99 11.82
C LEU A 199 3.69 14.07 12.88
N ARG A 200 2.47 14.51 13.21
CA ARG A 200 2.23 15.43 14.33
C ARG A 200 2.56 14.79 15.68
N GLU A 201 2.29 13.48 15.83
CA GLU A 201 2.52 12.72 17.07
C GLU A 201 3.99 12.47 17.39
N ILE A 202 4.87 12.31 16.38
CA ILE A 202 6.29 11.97 16.58
C ILE A 202 7.19 13.14 16.94
N GLY A 203 6.67 14.37 16.88
CA GLY A 203 7.39 15.61 17.17
C GLY A 203 8.10 16.21 15.96
N GLN A 204 8.21 17.54 15.99
CA GLN A 204 8.56 18.38 14.84
C GLN A 204 9.90 18.01 14.18
N GLU A 205 10.98 17.86 14.96
CA GLU A 205 12.32 17.60 14.40
C GLU A 205 12.37 16.29 13.60
N ARG A 206 11.70 15.26 14.11
CA ARG A 206 11.65 13.96 13.44
C ARG A 206 10.71 13.97 12.25
N ALA A 207 9.57 14.65 12.36
CA ALA A 207 8.64 14.82 11.25
C ALA A 207 9.30 15.52 10.06
N GLU A 208 10.01 16.63 10.30
CA GLU A 208 10.74 17.35 9.25
C GLU A 208 11.77 16.44 8.56
N ALA A 209 12.53 15.64 9.34
CA ALA A 209 13.53 14.72 8.79
C ALA A 209 12.91 13.60 7.94
N LEU A 210 11.72 13.09 8.33
CA LEU A 210 11.03 12.06 7.55
C LEU A 210 10.40 12.65 6.28
N ILE A 211 9.79 13.83 6.36
CA ILE A 211 9.23 14.53 5.20
C ILE A 211 10.29 14.81 4.13
N GLU A 212 11.53 15.16 4.52
CA GLU A 212 12.64 15.34 3.58
C GLU A 212 13.03 14.04 2.85
N LEU A 213 12.72 12.87 3.41
CA LEU A 213 12.99 11.56 2.82
C LEU A 213 11.83 11.04 1.96
N MET A 214 10.62 11.55 2.14
CA MET A 214 9.43 11.15 1.38
C MET A 214 9.52 11.56 -0.10
N GLU A 215 8.70 10.96 -0.95
CA GLU A 215 8.52 11.41 -2.31
C GLU A 215 7.92 12.83 -2.34
N PRO A 216 8.43 13.74 -3.18
CA PRO A 216 8.03 15.16 -3.13
C PRO A 216 6.52 15.38 -3.31
N GLU A 217 5.86 14.57 -4.14
CA GLU A 217 4.42 14.68 -4.43
C GLU A 217 3.59 14.31 -3.18
N VAL A 218 3.96 13.22 -2.50
CA VAL A 218 3.30 12.77 -1.26
C VAL A 218 3.59 13.73 -0.11
N ALA A 219 4.84 14.18 0.02
CA ALA A 219 5.23 15.15 1.04
C ALA A 219 4.45 16.48 0.92
N GLU A 220 4.13 16.94 -0.31
CA GLU A 220 3.33 18.13 -0.52
C GLU A 220 1.89 17.97 0.02
N ASP A 221 1.26 16.82 -0.20
CA ASP A 221 -0.08 16.52 0.28
C ASP A 221 -0.11 16.42 1.81
N VAL A 222 0.82 15.70 2.41
CA VAL A 222 0.95 15.57 3.86
C VAL A 222 1.21 16.94 4.51
N LEU A 223 2.14 17.73 3.98
CA LEU A 223 2.43 19.09 4.48
C LEU A 223 1.20 20.01 4.38
N ARG A 224 0.40 19.85 3.32
CA ARG A 224 -0.85 20.60 3.16
C ARG A 224 -1.85 20.25 4.27
N LEU A 225 -1.99 18.96 4.61
CA LEU A 225 -2.88 18.49 5.66
C LEU A 225 -2.39 18.91 7.05
N MET A 226 -1.09 18.89 7.30
CA MET A 226 -0.50 19.34 8.55
C MET A 226 -0.75 20.84 8.87
N ASN A 227 -1.16 21.64 7.89
CA ASN A 227 -1.51 23.05 8.10
C ASN A 227 -2.91 23.25 8.68
N TYR A 228 -3.76 22.21 8.71
CA TYR A 228 -5.08 22.28 9.32
C TYR A 228 -5.05 21.84 10.78
N GLU A 229 -6.01 22.31 11.55
CA GLU A 229 -6.18 21.90 12.96
C GLU A 229 -6.69 20.45 13.03
N ASP A 230 -6.22 19.70 14.00
CA ASP A 230 -6.75 18.38 14.32
C ASP A 230 -8.25 18.49 14.59
N TYR A 231 -9.03 17.49 14.18
CA TYR A 231 -10.50 17.49 14.29
C TYR A 231 -11.23 18.64 13.56
N SER A 232 -10.56 19.37 12.67
CA SER A 232 -11.22 20.19 11.66
C SER A 232 -11.51 19.35 10.40
N ALA A 233 -12.42 19.83 9.54
CA ALA A 233 -12.70 19.15 8.27
C ALA A 233 -11.45 19.00 7.41
N GLY A 234 -10.56 19.98 7.41
CA GLY A 234 -9.29 19.95 6.69
C GLY A 234 -8.27 18.97 7.29
N GLY A 235 -8.27 18.78 8.62
CA GLY A 235 -7.39 17.83 9.29
C GLY A 235 -7.86 16.37 9.16
N MET A 236 -9.16 16.15 8.97
CA MET A 236 -9.76 14.82 8.87
C MET A 236 -10.02 14.36 7.42
N MET A 237 -9.70 15.19 6.42
CA MET A 237 -10.01 14.87 5.02
C MET A 237 -8.86 14.06 4.38
N THR A 238 -9.23 13.10 3.55
CA THR A 238 -8.29 12.57 2.56
C THR A 238 -8.16 13.51 1.37
N THR A 239 -6.96 13.61 0.82
CA THR A 239 -6.67 14.38 -0.42
C THR A 239 -6.87 13.58 -1.69
N GLU A 240 -7.17 12.27 -1.57
CA GLU A 240 -7.29 11.33 -2.68
C GLU A 240 -8.72 10.80 -2.94
N PRO A 241 -9.75 11.64 -2.89
CA PRO A 241 -11.09 11.20 -3.25
C PRO A 241 -11.16 10.85 -4.73
N ILE A 242 -12.11 10.00 -5.14
CA ILE A 242 -12.36 9.73 -6.56
C ILE A 242 -12.96 10.96 -7.21
N VAL A 243 -12.17 11.70 -7.99
CA VAL A 243 -12.60 12.91 -8.70
C VAL A 243 -12.69 12.64 -10.20
N MET A 244 -13.81 13.00 -10.81
CA MET A 244 -14.03 12.87 -12.25
C MET A 244 -14.67 14.12 -12.86
N SER A 245 -14.50 14.28 -14.17
CA SER A 245 -15.16 15.33 -14.93
C SER A 245 -16.60 14.91 -15.30
N ALA A 246 -17.48 15.89 -15.55
CA ALA A 246 -18.89 15.69 -15.90
C ALA A 246 -19.07 14.99 -17.27
N ASP A 247 -18.06 14.99 -18.12
CA ASP A 247 -18.04 14.36 -19.44
C ASP A 247 -17.57 12.90 -19.43
N TYR A 248 -17.11 12.36 -18.29
CA TYR A 248 -16.89 10.93 -18.12
C TYR A 248 -18.21 10.16 -18.10
N SER A 249 -18.15 8.89 -18.49
CA SER A 249 -19.31 8.01 -18.50
C SER A 249 -19.46 7.23 -17.19
N VAL A 250 -20.62 6.64 -16.99
CA VAL A 250 -20.87 5.67 -15.90
C VAL A 250 -19.91 4.48 -15.99
N ALA A 251 -19.53 4.05 -17.19
CA ALA A 251 -18.57 2.97 -17.37
C ALA A 251 -17.19 3.34 -16.83
N ASP A 252 -16.72 4.56 -17.11
CA ASP A 252 -15.43 5.07 -16.59
C ASP A 252 -15.46 5.15 -15.05
N ALA A 253 -16.55 5.65 -14.49
CA ALA A 253 -16.76 5.75 -13.05
C ALA A 253 -16.76 4.38 -12.36
N LEU A 254 -17.47 3.40 -12.94
CA LEU A 254 -17.47 2.03 -12.42
C LEU A 254 -16.09 1.35 -12.55
N ALA A 255 -15.29 1.72 -13.53
CA ALA A 255 -13.92 1.23 -13.64
C ALA A 255 -13.04 1.78 -12.52
N ALA A 256 -13.17 3.08 -12.20
CA ALA A 256 -12.45 3.69 -11.09
C ALA A 256 -12.82 3.06 -9.73
N VAL A 257 -14.13 2.93 -9.44
CA VAL A 257 -14.62 2.32 -8.18
C VAL A 257 -14.22 0.86 -7.99
N ARG A 258 -13.88 0.14 -9.08
CA ARG A 258 -13.47 -1.27 -9.02
C ARG A 258 -11.99 -1.50 -8.75
N GLN A 259 -11.20 -0.47 -8.66
CA GLN A 259 -9.79 -0.60 -8.30
C GLN A 259 -9.70 -1.19 -6.89
N GLN A 260 -8.85 -2.21 -6.71
CA GLN A 260 -8.77 -2.97 -5.45
C GLN A 260 -8.10 -2.17 -4.33
N GLU A 261 -7.30 -1.19 -4.69
CA GLU A 261 -6.52 -0.31 -3.81
C GLU A 261 -7.39 0.77 -3.14
N ILE A 262 -8.62 1.03 -3.69
CA ILE A 262 -9.53 2.04 -3.14
C ILE A 262 -10.36 1.46 -2.01
N SER A 263 -10.33 2.12 -0.86
CA SER A 263 -11.13 1.72 0.30
C SER A 263 -12.63 1.76 -0.01
N PRO A 264 -13.47 0.92 0.64
CA PRO A 264 -14.92 0.96 0.46
C PRO A 264 -15.55 2.31 0.78
N ALA A 265 -14.97 3.08 1.68
CA ALA A 265 -15.42 4.43 2.03
C ALA A 265 -15.24 5.40 0.85
N LEU A 266 -14.03 5.46 0.30
CA LEU A 266 -13.72 6.28 -0.89
C LEU A 266 -14.51 5.84 -2.13
N ALA A 267 -14.68 4.52 -2.33
CA ALA A 267 -15.45 3.97 -3.44
C ALA A 267 -16.97 4.25 -3.35
N SER A 268 -17.48 4.75 -2.21
CA SER A 268 -18.91 4.98 -2.01
C SER A 268 -19.46 6.15 -2.83
N GLN A 269 -18.61 7.11 -3.20
CA GLN A 269 -19.01 8.37 -3.80
C GLN A 269 -17.95 8.89 -4.77
N ILE A 270 -18.39 9.46 -5.88
CA ILE A 270 -17.53 10.14 -6.86
C ILE A 270 -17.81 11.63 -6.80
N PHE A 271 -16.75 12.42 -6.75
CA PHE A 271 -16.82 13.88 -6.74
C PHE A 271 -16.65 14.40 -8.16
N ILE A 272 -17.58 15.22 -8.60
CA ILE A 272 -17.57 15.80 -9.94
C ILE A 272 -17.04 17.23 -9.86
N ALA A 273 -15.93 17.47 -10.58
CA ALA A 273 -15.27 18.76 -10.64
C ALA A 273 -14.89 19.15 -12.07
N ARG A 274 -14.55 20.42 -12.25
CA ARG A 274 -13.84 20.87 -13.46
C ARG A 274 -12.36 20.59 -13.32
N GLN A 275 -11.65 20.58 -14.43
CA GLN A 275 -10.18 20.47 -14.43
C GLN A 275 -9.53 21.66 -13.71
N PRO A 276 -8.38 21.47 -13.02
CA PRO A 276 -7.71 20.18 -12.80
C PRO A 276 -8.54 19.23 -11.91
N LEU A 277 -8.32 17.91 -12.04
CA LEU A 277 -9.06 16.90 -11.25
C LEU A 277 -8.27 16.47 -9.99
N GLU A 278 -6.99 16.71 -9.96
CA GLU A 278 -6.15 16.56 -8.77
C GLU A 278 -6.50 17.63 -7.72
N THR A 279 -6.47 17.27 -6.46
CA THR A 279 -6.79 18.19 -5.36
C THR A 279 -5.63 19.15 -5.07
N PRO A 280 -5.87 20.46 -4.96
CA PRO A 280 -7.13 21.19 -5.09
C PRO A 280 -7.66 21.19 -6.52
N THR A 281 -8.88 20.70 -6.71
CA THR A 281 -9.47 20.59 -8.06
C THR A 281 -9.82 21.95 -8.68
N GLY A 282 -10.31 21.93 -9.92
CA GLY A 282 -11.11 23.02 -10.43
C GLY A 282 -12.44 23.13 -9.64
N ARG A 283 -13.40 23.90 -10.17
CA ARG A 283 -14.66 24.12 -9.47
C ARG A 283 -15.42 22.81 -9.24
N PHE A 284 -15.76 22.54 -7.99
CA PHE A 284 -16.62 21.44 -7.59
C PHE A 284 -18.05 21.64 -8.11
N ILE A 285 -18.65 20.58 -8.64
CA ILE A 285 -19.98 20.60 -9.28
C ILE A 285 -21.00 19.86 -8.39
N GLY A 286 -20.63 18.72 -7.83
CA GLY A 286 -21.51 17.87 -7.04
C GLY A 286 -20.95 16.45 -6.93
N THR A 287 -21.80 15.51 -6.52
CA THR A 287 -21.41 14.13 -6.26
C THR A 287 -22.27 13.13 -7.02
N VAL A 288 -21.74 11.93 -7.25
CA VAL A 288 -22.48 10.78 -7.77
C VAL A 288 -22.22 9.60 -6.85
N HIS A 289 -23.26 9.16 -6.17
CA HIS A 289 -23.19 7.98 -5.30
C HIS A 289 -23.07 6.69 -6.13
N TYR A 290 -22.27 5.72 -5.69
CA TYR A 290 -22.04 4.46 -6.43
C TYR A 290 -23.35 3.72 -6.76
N GLN A 291 -24.36 3.73 -5.88
CA GLN A 291 -25.66 3.12 -6.14
C GLN A 291 -26.39 3.75 -7.35
N ARG A 292 -26.15 5.05 -7.62
CA ARG A 292 -26.69 5.71 -8.82
C ARG A 292 -26.03 5.13 -10.07
N LEU A 293 -24.71 4.92 -10.05
CA LEU A 293 -23.97 4.32 -11.16
C LEU A 293 -24.50 2.92 -11.53
N LEU A 294 -24.86 2.12 -10.52
CA LEU A 294 -25.40 0.76 -10.75
C LEU A 294 -26.80 0.74 -11.42
N ARG A 295 -27.50 1.86 -11.41
CA ARG A 295 -28.87 1.98 -11.97
C ARG A 295 -28.91 2.64 -13.32
N GLU A 296 -27.82 3.25 -13.77
CA GLU A 296 -27.77 4.00 -15.02
C GLU A 296 -27.06 3.18 -16.12
N PRO A 297 -27.42 3.40 -17.39
CA PRO A 297 -26.70 2.79 -18.50
C PRO A 297 -25.21 3.18 -18.52
N PRO A 298 -24.31 2.27 -18.91
CA PRO A 298 -22.85 2.53 -18.91
C PRO A 298 -22.40 3.75 -19.73
N SER A 299 -23.17 4.10 -20.79
CA SER A 299 -22.88 5.24 -21.67
C SER A 299 -23.42 6.58 -21.17
N THR A 300 -24.14 6.58 -20.05
CA THR A 300 -24.68 7.82 -19.46
C THR A 300 -23.53 8.70 -18.96
N LEU A 301 -23.54 9.99 -19.27
CA LEU A 301 -22.54 10.93 -18.79
C LEU A 301 -22.82 11.32 -17.33
N LEU A 302 -21.75 11.42 -16.52
CA LEU A 302 -21.85 11.76 -15.10
C LEU A 302 -22.52 13.11 -14.88
N GLY A 303 -22.30 14.07 -15.76
CA GLY A 303 -22.92 15.40 -15.70
C GLY A 303 -24.46 15.38 -15.78
N SER A 304 -25.08 14.30 -16.32
CA SER A 304 -26.54 14.16 -16.39
C SER A 304 -27.16 13.56 -15.13
N ILE A 305 -26.34 12.94 -14.27
CA ILE A 305 -26.78 12.21 -13.07
C ILE A 305 -26.19 12.77 -11.77
N VAL A 306 -25.35 13.82 -11.88
CA VAL A 306 -24.70 14.45 -10.73
C VAL A 306 -25.74 15.10 -9.81
N ASP A 307 -25.58 14.88 -8.51
CA ASP A 307 -26.31 15.61 -7.48
C ASP A 307 -25.60 16.94 -7.18
N THR A 308 -26.15 18.02 -7.70
CA THR A 308 -25.64 19.38 -7.48
C THR A 308 -26.09 20.03 -6.16
N HIS A 309 -26.92 19.34 -5.36
CA HIS A 309 -27.32 19.80 -4.04
C HIS A 309 -26.35 19.40 -2.95
N SER A 310 -25.40 18.50 -3.26
CA SER A 310 -24.31 18.16 -2.36
C SER A 310 -23.45 19.40 -2.09
N ARG A 311 -23.52 19.91 -0.86
CA ARG A 311 -22.74 21.06 -0.42
C ARG A 311 -21.55 20.57 0.37
N GLY A 312 -20.38 21.11 0.05
CA GLY A 312 -19.18 20.89 0.85
C GLY A 312 -19.16 21.74 2.12
N VAL A 313 -18.32 21.33 3.05
CA VAL A 313 -17.93 22.12 4.23
C VAL A 313 -16.61 22.83 3.96
N THR A 314 -16.33 23.88 4.72
CA THR A 314 -15.02 24.55 4.67
C THR A 314 -14.01 23.76 5.51
N PRO A 315 -12.68 23.86 5.23
CA PRO A 315 -11.67 23.09 5.95
C PRO A 315 -11.62 23.39 7.46
N ASP A 316 -12.09 24.53 7.90
CA ASP A 316 -12.17 24.96 9.30
C ASP A 316 -13.45 24.49 10.01
N ALA A 317 -14.33 23.76 9.34
CA ALA A 317 -15.52 23.21 9.98
C ALA A 317 -15.11 22.18 11.06
N SER A 318 -15.76 22.29 12.22
CA SER A 318 -15.46 21.42 13.37
C SER A 318 -15.96 19.99 13.17
N LEU A 319 -15.36 19.02 13.89
CA LEU A 319 -15.83 17.63 13.96
C LEU A 319 -17.34 17.55 14.25
N HIS A 320 -17.87 18.43 15.13
CA HIS A 320 -19.29 18.45 15.43
C HIS A 320 -20.15 18.86 14.23
N GLU A 321 -19.71 19.86 13.47
CA GLU A 321 -20.41 20.30 12.24
C GLU A 321 -20.36 19.23 11.17
N VAL A 322 -19.18 18.61 10.95
CA VAL A 322 -18.98 17.51 10.01
C VAL A 322 -19.90 16.33 10.36
N SER A 323 -19.82 15.84 11.60
CA SER A 323 -20.63 14.68 12.05
C SER A 323 -22.13 14.97 12.01
N SER A 324 -22.56 16.19 12.38
CA SER A 324 -23.95 16.62 12.28
C SER A 324 -24.43 16.68 10.83
N HIS A 325 -23.57 17.12 9.91
CA HIS A 325 -23.89 17.18 8.47
C HIS A 325 -24.05 15.78 7.88
N LEU A 326 -23.07 14.90 8.10
CA LEU A 326 -23.12 13.50 7.68
C LEU A 326 -24.38 12.79 8.19
N ALA A 327 -24.70 12.93 9.50
CA ALA A 327 -25.86 12.32 10.12
C ALA A 327 -27.18 12.89 9.59
N SER A 328 -27.28 14.24 9.43
CA SER A 328 -28.53 14.90 9.02
C SER A 328 -28.95 14.57 7.59
N TYR A 329 -27.98 14.36 6.72
CA TYR A 329 -28.21 14.06 5.29
C TYR A 329 -27.94 12.60 4.94
N ASN A 330 -27.64 11.74 5.94
CA ASN A 330 -27.31 10.32 5.76
C ASN A 330 -26.23 10.10 4.69
N MET A 331 -25.19 10.94 4.73
CA MET A 331 -24.08 10.91 3.80
C MET A 331 -22.99 9.94 4.30
N LEU A 332 -22.30 9.28 3.38
CA LEU A 332 -21.18 8.39 3.67
C LEU A 332 -19.83 9.10 3.53
N SER A 333 -19.81 10.21 2.82
CA SER A 333 -18.62 11.03 2.59
C SER A 333 -19.05 12.48 2.36
N LEU A 334 -18.24 13.43 2.78
CA LEU A 334 -18.54 14.87 2.75
C LEU A 334 -17.42 15.62 2.03
N PRO A 335 -17.71 16.37 0.94
CA PRO A 335 -16.69 17.14 0.26
C PRO A 335 -16.20 18.31 1.12
N VAL A 336 -14.90 18.52 1.15
CA VAL A 336 -14.26 19.70 1.74
C VAL A 336 -13.87 20.65 0.63
N VAL A 337 -14.35 21.89 0.69
CA VAL A 337 -14.17 22.88 -0.38
C VAL A 337 -13.61 24.20 0.13
N ASP A 338 -12.82 24.85 -0.70
CA ASP A 338 -12.30 26.19 -0.40
C ASP A 338 -13.35 27.31 -0.67
N ALA A 339 -12.99 28.56 -0.39
CA ALA A 339 -13.82 29.73 -0.62
C ALA A 339 -14.19 29.94 -2.11
N ASN A 340 -13.47 29.34 -3.05
CA ASN A 340 -13.74 29.37 -4.48
C ASN A 340 -14.56 28.16 -4.96
N ASN A 341 -15.02 27.33 -4.03
CA ASN A 341 -15.72 26.07 -4.29
C ASN A 341 -14.87 25.07 -5.10
N ARG A 342 -13.57 24.98 -4.81
CA ARG A 342 -12.69 23.94 -5.32
C ARG A 342 -12.62 22.82 -4.28
N LEU A 343 -12.66 21.58 -4.73
CA LEU A 343 -12.54 20.43 -3.83
C LEU A 343 -11.09 20.31 -3.34
N LEU A 344 -10.93 20.34 -2.03
CA LEU A 344 -9.63 20.14 -1.35
C LEU A 344 -9.42 18.69 -0.95
N GLY A 345 -10.48 17.97 -0.65
CA GLY A 345 -10.49 16.59 -0.22
C GLY A 345 -11.90 16.15 0.14
N ALA A 346 -12.02 15.00 0.82
CA ALA A 346 -13.28 14.46 1.32
C ALA A 346 -13.08 13.76 2.68
N ILE A 347 -14.14 13.76 3.48
CA ILE A 347 -14.19 13.09 4.79
C ILE A 347 -15.09 11.87 4.66
#